data_4a03757181489db7b4d54d26fc8aee20
#
_entry.id   4a03757181489db7b4d54d26fc8aee20
#
_cell.length_a   1.000
_cell.length_b   1.000
_cell.length_c   1.000
_cell.angle_alpha   90.00
_cell.angle_beta   90.00
_cell.angle_gamma   90.00
#
_symmetry.space_group_name_H-M   'P 1'
#
loop_
_entity.id
_entity.type
_entity.pdbx_description
1 polymer ?
#
loop_
_entity_poly.entity_id
_entity_poly.type
_entity_poly.pdbx_seq_one_letter_code
_entity_poly.pdbx_strand_id
1 'polypeptide(L)'
;MKLMTAAAMAIALIAGTAQAQSFCVYDPTGAQGPGYAFAKDYELAAKAWGVNLVLKAYTDERVASEDFKAGQCDGVAITGLRGRQYNAYVGSIDSIGSVPSYRHPRTVLQVLASPQSEANMKKGAYEVVGIFPLGAAYVFVRDRSINSIERAAGKKIAVLDFDKSQAKLVQQLGAQPVSSDITNFTTKFNNGQVDIVAAPGIAFKPFEMYKGLGTTGAIYRFPLIQLTGHMIVRSEKFPAGFGQKSRAFVLTQLDRADAPIKQAEDGIPAKYWLDLSDADKSKYTVMMREARIQLTKDGIYDPKMMNLLKKVRCKIEPAAGECADSIE
;
A
#
# COMPACT_ATOMS: atom_id res chain seq x y z
N MET A 1 63.08 -43.10 -25.57
CA MET A 1 62.61 -42.45 -24.33
C MET A 1 61.70 -41.29 -24.71
N LYS A 2 60.37 -41.47 -24.61
CA LYS A 2 59.37 -40.42 -24.89
C LYS A 2 58.76 -40.00 -23.56
N LEU A 3 59.03 -38.76 -23.13
CA LEU A 3 58.36 -38.16 -22.00
C LEU A 3 56.93 -37.76 -22.42
N MET A 4 55.92 -38.34 -21.76
CA MET A 4 54.56 -37.88 -21.81
C MET A 4 54.34 -36.84 -20.67
N THR A 5 54.18 -35.58 -21.03
CA THR A 5 53.76 -34.51 -20.13
C THR A 5 52.25 -34.56 -19.97
N ALA A 6 51.76 -34.96 -18.80
CA ALA A 6 50.32 -34.91 -18.47
C ALA A 6 50.02 -33.47 -18.02
N ALA A 7 49.22 -32.72 -18.77
CA ALA A 7 48.66 -31.44 -18.38
C ALA A 7 47.42 -31.67 -17.50
N ALA A 8 47.58 -31.40 -16.21
CA ALA A 8 46.44 -31.38 -15.25
C ALA A 8 45.61 -30.11 -15.44
N MET A 9 44.43 -30.21 -15.97
CA MET A 9 43.47 -29.11 -16.13
C MET A 9 42.76 -28.88 -14.80
N ALA A 10 43.21 -27.86 -14.04
CA ALA A 10 42.55 -27.45 -12.81
C ALA A 10 41.22 -26.76 -13.16
N ILE A 11 40.11 -27.41 -12.95
CA ILE A 11 38.75 -26.80 -12.99
C ILE A 11 38.61 -26.02 -11.72
N ALA A 12 38.78 -24.69 -11.80
CA ALA A 12 38.45 -23.77 -10.72
C ALA A 12 36.92 -23.72 -10.60
N LEU A 13 36.38 -24.42 -9.61
CA LEU A 13 35.01 -24.23 -9.13
C LEU A 13 34.91 -22.81 -8.58
N ILE A 14 34.38 -21.89 -9.38
CA ILE A 14 33.95 -20.59 -8.91
C ILE A 14 32.69 -20.84 -8.06
N ALA A 15 32.88 -21.15 -6.79
CA ALA A 15 31.80 -21.07 -5.80
C ALA A 15 31.41 -19.59 -5.72
N GLY A 16 30.44 -19.18 -6.49
CA GLY A 16 29.81 -17.87 -6.37
C GLY A 16 29.30 -17.76 -4.93
N THR A 17 29.95 -16.93 -4.12
CA THR A 17 29.42 -16.56 -2.80
C THR A 17 28.03 -15.98 -3.03
N ALA A 18 27.00 -16.69 -2.60
CA ALA A 18 25.64 -16.19 -2.62
C ALA A 18 25.65 -14.92 -1.76
N GLN A 19 25.72 -13.76 -2.42
CA GLN A 19 25.72 -12.46 -1.74
C GLN A 19 24.35 -12.30 -1.09
N ALA A 20 24.35 -12.06 0.23
CA ALA A 20 23.13 -11.80 0.96
C ALA A 20 22.50 -10.48 0.46
N GLN A 21 21.21 -10.51 0.15
CA GLN A 21 20.46 -9.33 -0.28
C GLN A 21 19.92 -8.59 0.94
N SER A 22 20.20 -7.30 1.03
CA SER A 22 19.64 -6.44 2.08
C SER A 22 18.20 -6.05 1.77
N PHE A 23 17.32 -6.16 2.78
CA PHE A 23 15.90 -5.88 2.62
C PHE A 23 15.42 -4.93 3.73
N CYS A 24 15.09 -3.69 3.35
CA CYS A 24 14.56 -2.66 4.23
C CYS A 24 13.08 -2.91 4.49
N VAL A 25 12.67 -2.99 5.75
CA VAL A 25 11.28 -3.24 6.15
C VAL A 25 10.77 -2.07 6.96
N TYR A 26 9.82 -1.33 6.41
CA TYR A 26 9.09 -0.33 7.15
C TYR A 26 8.01 -1.00 8.01
N ASP A 27 8.05 -0.71 9.30
CA ASP A 27 6.99 -1.03 10.25
C ASP A 27 6.98 0.08 11.31
N PRO A 28 5.85 0.74 11.59
CA PRO A 28 5.78 1.83 12.57
C PRO A 28 6.27 1.46 13.98
N THR A 29 6.21 0.16 14.31
CA THR A 29 6.68 -0.40 15.57
C THR A 29 8.06 -1.08 15.46
N GLY A 30 8.72 -0.90 14.33
CA GLY A 30 10.06 -1.41 14.05
C GLY A 30 10.11 -2.95 14.06
N ALA A 31 11.20 -3.51 14.60
CA ALA A 31 11.44 -4.96 14.61
C ALA A 31 10.43 -5.75 15.47
N GLN A 32 9.58 -5.09 16.25
CA GLN A 32 8.54 -5.72 17.08
C GLN A 32 7.18 -5.75 16.37
N GLY A 33 7.07 -5.13 15.22
CA GLY A 33 5.81 -5.00 14.49
C GLY A 33 5.41 -6.23 13.69
N PRO A 34 4.11 -6.34 13.35
CA PRO A 34 3.57 -7.46 12.59
C PRO A 34 4.12 -7.52 11.16
N GLY A 35 4.41 -6.37 10.54
CA GLY A 35 5.04 -6.30 9.21
C GLY A 35 6.45 -6.86 9.22
N TYR A 36 7.24 -6.54 10.24
CA TYR A 36 8.57 -7.11 10.40
C TYR A 36 8.54 -8.61 10.73
N ALA A 37 7.56 -9.04 11.52
CA ALA A 37 7.33 -10.47 11.77
C ALA A 37 7.01 -11.23 10.48
N PHE A 38 6.16 -10.67 9.62
CA PHE A 38 5.88 -11.21 8.29
C PHE A 38 7.16 -11.26 7.43
N ALA A 39 8.01 -10.24 7.49
CA ALA A 39 9.27 -10.22 6.74
C ALA A 39 10.24 -11.33 7.17
N LYS A 40 10.25 -11.73 8.45
CA LYS A 40 11.03 -12.90 8.92
C LYS A 40 10.56 -14.20 8.29
N ASP A 41 9.26 -14.41 8.18
CA ASP A 41 8.72 -15.61 7.51
C ASP A 41 9.01 -15.58 6.02
N TYR A 42 8.94 -14.41 5.41
CA TYR A 42 9.31 -14.21 4.02
C TYR A 42 10.80 -14.49 3.78
N GLU A 43 11.69 -14.08 4.68
CA GLU A 43 13.12 -14.43 4.65
C GLU A 43 13.32 -15.95 4.62
N LEU A 44 12.59 -16.69 5.46
CA LEU A 44 12.68 -18.16 5.47
C LEU A 44 12.19 -18.76 4.14
N ALA A 45 11.11 -18.23 3.56
CA ALA A 45 10.64 -18.68 2.26
C ALA A 45 11.63 -18.36 1.13
N ALA A 46 12.26 -17.18 1.16
CA ALA A 46 13.24 -16.74 0.17
C ALA A 46 14.47 -17.66 0.11
N LYS A 47 14.89 -18.23 1.23
CA LYS A 47 15.99 -19.21 1.30
C LYS A 47 15.72 -20.44 0.42
N ALA A 48 14.47 -20.90 0.37
CA ALA A 48 14.08 -22.03 -0.49
C ALA A 48 14.16 -21.68 -2.00
N TRP A 49 14.22 -20.39 -2.34
CA TRP A 49 14.39 -19.88 -3.71
C TRP A 49 15.83 -19.48 -4.03
N GLY A 50 16.78 -19.76 -3.13
CA GLY A 50 18.20 -19.44 -3.30
C GLY A 50 18.55 -17.98 -2.98
N VAL A 51 17.71 -17.29 -2.23
CA VAL A 51 17.94 -15.90 -1.81
C VAL A 51 18.11 -15.84 -0.30
N ASN A 52 19.23 -15.22 0.14
CA ASN A 52 19.51 -15.02 1.55
C ASN A 52 19.28 -13.54 1.90
N LEU A 53 18.15 -13.23 2.54
CA LEU A 53 17.81 -11.86 2.92
C LEU A 53 18.44 -11.48 4.24
N VAL A 54 18.91 -10.22 4.33
CA VAL A 54 19.29 -9.56 5.58
C VAL A 54 18.30 -8.42 5.83
N LEU A 55 17.42 -8.61 6.80
CA LEU A 55 16.35 -7.67 7.11
C LEU A 55 16.89 -6.48 7.91
N LYS A 56 16.49 -5.26 7.51
CA LYS A 56 16.74 -4.01 8.23
C LYS A 56 15.40 -3.37 8.61
N ALA A 57 15.15 -3.20 9.92
CA ALA A 57 13.92 -2.58 10.41
C ALA A 57 13.99 -1.04 10.34
N TYR A 58 12.94 -0.42 9.87
CA TYR A 58 12.77 1.04 9.80
C TYR A 58 11.43 1.44 10.41
N THR A 59 11.44 2.45 11.27
CA THR A 59 10.23 3.07 11.82
C THR A 59 9.82 4.33 11.04
N ASP A 60 10.67 4.83 10.15
CA ASP A 60 10.39 5.92 9.21
C ASP A 60 10.41 5.36 7.78
N GLU A 61 9.24 5.41 7.13
CA GLU A 61 9.07 4.91 5.76
C GLU A 61 9.87 5.72 4.74
N ARG A 62 10.00 7.02 4.95
CA ARG A 62 10.78 7.90 4.06
C ARG A 62 12.24 7.47 4.05
N VAL A 63 12.81 7.21 5.22
CA VAL A 63 14.20 6.74 5.34
C VAL A 63 14.37 5.38 4.67
N ALA A 64 13.46 4.42 4.90
CA ALA A 64 13.50 3.11 4.23
C ALA A 64 13.48 3.24 2.70
N SER A 65 12.63 4.12 2.18
CA SER A 65 12.49 4.38 0.75
C SER A 65 13.73 5.07 0.16
N GLU A 66 14.30 6.05 0.85
CA GLU A 66 15.51 6.74 0.39
C GLU A 66 16.74 5.83 0.43
N ASP A 67 16.91 5.00 1.45
CA ASP A 67 17.96 3.99 1.52
C ASP A 67 17.85 2.96 0.39
N PHE A 68 16.64 2.51 0.09
CA PHE A 68 16.40 1.65 -1.08
C PHE A 68 16.74 2.37 -2.39
N LYS A 69 16.33 3.61 -2.55
CA LYS A 69 16.62 4.42 -3.74
C LYS A 69 18.13 4.66 -3.91
N ALA A 70 18.85 4.88 -2.81
CA ALA A 70 20.29 5.05 -2.80
C ALA A 70 21.08 3.74 -2.97
N GLY A 71 20.41 2.58 -3.02
CA GLY A 71 21.08 1.27 -3.16
C GLY A 71 21.64 0.72 -1.86
N GLN A 72 21.28 1.28 -0.70
CA GLN A 72 21.64 0.75 0.62
C GLN A 72 20.83 -0.50 0.99
N CYS A 73 19.74 -0.74 0.26
CA CYS A 73 18.96 -1.96 0.30
C CYS A 73 18.70 -2.48 -1.11
N ASP A 74 18.73 -3.80 -1.28
CA ASP A 74 18.44 -4.47 -2.55
C ASP A 74 16.92 -4.65 -2.73
N GLY A 75 16.17 -4.62 -1.63
CA GLY A 75 14.71 -4.64 -1.60
C GLY A 75 14.14 -3.79 -0.48
N VAL A 76 12.85 -3.46 -0.58
CA VAL A 76 12.12 -2.67 0.41
C VAL A 76 10.68 -3.13 0.54
N ALA A 77 10.14 -3.11 1.76
CA ALA A 77 8.72 -3.21 2.04
C ALA A 77 8.23 -1.87 2.60
N ILE A 78 7.29 -1.24 1.87
CA ILE A 78 6.72 0.09 2.15
C ILE A 78 5.24 0.12 1.78
N THR A 79 4.52 1.21 2.12
CA THR A 79 3.14 1.38 1.67
C THR A 79 3.02 1.47 0.15
N GLY A 80 1.90 1.02 -0.41
CA GLY A 80 1.61 1.15 -1.84
C GLY A 80 1.57 2.60 -2.30
N LEU A 81 1.12 3.52 -1.43
CA LEU A 81 1.13 4.97 -1.70
C LEU A 81 2.54 5.47 -2.01
N ARG A 82 3.53 5.11 -1.19
CA ARG A 82 4.94 5.46 -1.43
C ARG A 82 5.56 4.61 -2.54
N GLY A 83 5.13 3.35 -2.65
CA GLY A 83 5.57 2.40 -3.70
C GLY A 83 5.25 2.87 -5.12
N ARG A 84 4.23 3.73 -5.29
CA ARG A 84 3.81 4.28 -6.59
C ARG A 84 4.96 4.94 -7.37
N GLN A 85 5.91 5.56 -6.69
CA GLN A 85 7.07 6.17 -7.34
C GLN A 85 7.96 5.16 -8.09
N TYR A 86 7.97 3.89 -7.69
CA TYR A 86 8.77 2.84 -8.31
C TYR A 86 7.99 2.09 -9.40
N ASN A 87 6.67 1.98 -9.23
CA ASN A 87 5.78 1.38 -10.22
C ASN A 87 4.37 2.01 -10.11
N ALA A 88 4.08 2.95 -11.01
CA ALA A 88 2.80 3.67 -11.00
C ALA A 88 1.61 2.75 -11.27
N TYR A 89 1.77 1.73 -12.13
CA TYR A 89 0.71 0.74 -12.38
C TYR A 89 0.29 0.05 -11.08
N VAL A 90 1.23 -0.57 -10.38
CA VAL A 90 0.92 -1.27 -9.12
C VAL A 90 0.47 -0.30 -8.03
N GLY A 91 1.12 0.86 -7.89
CA GLY A 91 0.76 1.86 -6.88
C GLY A 91 -0.60 2.52 -7.10
N SER A 92 -1.20 2.35 -8.28
CA SER A 92 -2.56 2.81 -8.55
C SER A 92 -3.66 1.89 -7.99
N ILE A 93 -3.31 0.74 -7.41
CA ILE A 93 -4.27 -0.09 -6.66
C ILE A 93 -4.85 0.68 -5.47
N ASP A 94 -4.03 1.53 -4.83
CA ASP A 94 -4.43 2.40 -3.72
C ASP A 94 -5.08 3.70 -4.21
N SER A 95 -5.88 3.64 -5.28
CA SER A 95 -6.64 4.80 -5.76
C SER A 95 -7.95 4.95 -5.02
N ILE A 96 -8.38 6.20 -4.86
CA ILE A 96 -9.56 6.54 -4.04
C ILE A 96 -10.83 5.88 -4.57
N GLY A 97 -11.56 5.16 -3.71
CA GLY A 97 -12.83 4.51 -4.02
C GLY A 97 -12.76 3.43 -5.11
N SER A 98 -11.57 3.01 -5.53
CA SER A 98 -11.41 2.03 -6.60
C SER A 98 -11.68 0.60 -6.16
N VAL A 99 -11.57 0.34 -4.86
CA VAL A 99 -11.76 -0.98 -4.24
C VAL A 99 -12.68 -0.81 -3.03
N PRO A 100 -14.03 -0.78 -3.27
CA PRO A 100 -15.00 -0.33 -2.26
C PRO A 100 -15.29 -1.33 -1.14
N SER A 101 -14.88 -2.59 -1.25
CA SER A 101 -15.11 -3.60 -0.22
C SER A 101 -13.95 -4.58 -0.11
N TYR A 102 -13.88 -5.34 0.98
CA TYR A 102 -12.87 -6.38 1.21
C TYR A 102 -12.88 -7.56 0.22
N ARG A 103 -13.92 -7.69 -0.62
CA ARG A 103 -13.97 -8.71 -1.68
C ARG A 103 -13.10 -8.37 -2.87
N HIS A 104 -12.98 -7.08 -3.19
CA HIS A 104 -12.27 -6.58 -4.36
C HIS A 104 -10.74 -6.77 -4.27
N PRO A 105 -10.07 -6.47 -3.13
CA PRO A 105 -8.61 -6.58 -3.03
C PRO A 105 -8.12 -7.97 -3.38
N ARG A 106 -8.72 -9.02 -2.83
CA ARG A 106 -8.27 -10.40 -3.05
C ARG A 106 -8.30 -10.78 -4.54
N THR A 107 -9.37 -10.42 -5.26
CA THR A 107 -9.46 -10.67 -6.70
C THR A 107 -8.38 -9.92 -7.48
N VAL A 108 -8.13 -8.65 -7.14
CA VAL A 108 -7.08 -7.85 -7.76
C VAL A 108 -5.70 -8.45 -7.48
N LEU A 109 -5.41 -8.81 -6.23
CA LEU A 109 -4.13 -9.40 -5.83
C LEU A 109 -3.87 -10.75 -6.53
N GLN A 110 -4.90 -11.57 -6.73
CA GLN A 110 -4.81 -12.81 -7.52
C GLN A 110 -4.41 -12.54 -8.97
N VAL A 111 -5.01 -11.52 -9.60
CA VAL A 111 -4.65 -11.13 -10.98
C VAL A 111 -3.21 -10.64 -11.03
N LEU A 112 -2.80 -9.78 -10.09
CA LEU A 112 -1.45 -9.19 -10.07
C LEU A 112 -0.36 -10.22 -9.74
N ALA A 113 -0.67 -11.24 -8.95
CA ALA A 113 0.26 -12.33 -8.65
C ALA A 113 0.39 -13.36 -9.78
N SER A 114 -0.48 -13.30 -10.80
CA SER A 114 -0.44 -14.24 -11.92
C SER A 114 0.76 -14.01 -12.83
N PRO A 115 1.28 -15.06 -13.52
CA PRO A 115 2.38 -14.92 -14.49
C PRO A 115 2.06 -13.93 -15.62
N GLN A 116 0.81 -13.80 -16.02
CA GLN A 116 0.35 -12.87 -17.06
C GLN A 116 0.58 -11.40 -16.69
N SER A 117 0.65 -11.10 -15.40
CA SER A 117 0.90 -9.74 -14.90
C SER A 117 2.39 -9.40 -14.77
N GLU A 118 3.31 -10.35 -14.98
CA GLU A 118 4.74 -10.17 -14.69
C GLU A 118 5.34 -8.91 -15.33
N ALA A 119 5.01 -8.64 -16.60
CA ALA A 119 5.53 -7.45 -17.30
C ALA A 119 5.10 -6.14 -16.63
N ASN A 120 3.89 -6.08 -16.04
CA ASN A 120 3.38 -4.90 -15.35
C ASN A 120 3.97 -4.75 -13.93
N MET A 121 4.51 -5.83 -13.36
CA MET A 121 5.19 -5.78 -12.06
C MET A 121 6.59 -5.15 -12.16
N LYS A 122 7.14 -5.02 -13.36
CA LYS A 122 8.49 -4.48 -13.62
C LYS A 122 8.42 -3.06 -14.17
N LYS A 123 9.27 -2.17 -13.65
CA LYS A 123 9.45 -0.81 -14.15
C LYS A 123 10.91 -0.38 -13.98
N GLY A 124 11.62 -0.23 -15.11
CA GLY A 124 13.07 0.05 -15.08
C GLY A 124 13.84 -1.03 -14.30
N ALA A 125 14.62 -0.63 -13.32
CA ALA A 125 15.39 -1.53 -12.47
C ALA A 125 14.56 -2.21 -11.35
N TYR A 126 13.30 -1.84 -11.19
CA TYR A 126 12.47 -2.27 -10.06
C TYR A 126 11.43 -3.33 -10.46
N GLU A 127 11.21 -4.28 -9.56
CA GLU A 127 10.13 -5.25 -9.66
C GLU A 127 9.32 -5.29 -8.35
N VAL A 128 7.99 -5.22 -8.46
CA VAL A 128 7.09 -5.47 -7.32
C VAL A 128 6.93 -6.98 -7.17
N VAL A 129 7.49 -7.51 -6.11
CA VAL A 129 7.56 -8.94 -5.83
C VAL A 129 6.53 -9.43 -4.80
N GLY A 130 5.78 -8.51 -4.19
CA GLY A 130 4.70 -8.84 -3.27
C GLY A 130 3.80 -7.65 -3.04
N ILE A 131 2.51 -7.91 -2.86
CA ILE A 131 1.49 -6.92 -2.49
C ILE A 131 0.65 -7.56 -1.40
N PHE A 132 0.51 -6.88 -0.27
CA PHE A 132 -0.26 -7.36 0.87
C PHE A 132 -1.21 -6.28 1.38
N PRO A 133 -2.36 -6.64 1.99
CA PRO A 133 -3.32 -5.67 2.51
C PRO A 133 -2.77 -4.96 3.75
N LEU A 134 -3.14 -3.68 3.90
CA LEU A 134 -2.94 -2.87 5.11
C LEU A 134 -4.27 -2.40 5.71
N GLY A 135 -5.39 -2.79 5.11
CA GLY A 135 -6.74 -2.47 5.56
C GLY A 135 -7.33 -1.23 4.91
N ALA A 136 -8.59 -0.99 5.23
CA ALA A 136 -9.30 0.17 4.73
C ALA A 136 -8.88 1.45 5.45
N ALA A 137 -8.65 2.52 4.68
CA ALA A 137 -8.52 3.86 5.24
C ALA A 137 -9.91 4.48 5.40
N TYR A 138 -10.18 4.93 6.60
CA TYR A 138 -11.40 5.62 6.99
C TYR A 138 -11.14 7.10 7.24
N VAL A 139 -12.19 7.93 7.17
CA VAL A 139 -12.13 9.34 7.56
C VAL A 139 -12.33 9.45 9.06
N PHE A 140 -11.35 10.02 9.75
CA PHE A 140 -11.41 10.39 11.15
C PHE A 140 -11.65 11.88 11.24
N VAL A 141 -12.66 12.31 11.97
CA VAL A 141 -13.01 13.72 12.20
C VAL A 141 -12.99 14.05 13.69
N ARG A 142 -12.48 15.20 14.05
CA ARG A 142 -12.46 15.67 15.45
C ARG A 142 -13.84 16.07 15.98
N ASP A 143 -14.76 16.37 15.07
CA ASP A 143 -16.14 16.74 15.36
C ASP A 143 -17.08 15.98 14.43
N ARG A 144 -18.00 15.18 15.00
CA ARG A 144 -18.97 14.38 14.24
C ARG A 144 -20.00 15.20 13.48
N SER A 145 -20.08 16.52 13.71
CA SER A 145 -20.86 17.42 12.85
C SER A 145 -20.26 17.59 11.46
N ILE A 146 -18.96 17.25 11.28
CA ILE A 146 -18.32 17.09 9.96
C ILE A 146 -18.74 15.71 9.44
N ASN A 147 -19.90 15.60 8.83
CA ASN A 147 -20.53 14.34 8.43
C ASN A 147 -20.92 14.28 6.96
N SER A 148 -20.54 15.26 6.17
CA SER A 148 -20.77 15.32 4.72
C SER A 148 -19.62 16.01 3.99
N ILE A 149 -19.60 15.94 2.67
CA ILE A 149 -18.62 16.62 1.81
C ILE A 149 -18.66 18.14 2.06
N GLU A 150 -19.87 18.69 2.12
CA GLU A 150 -20.09 20.14 2.30
C GLU A 150 -19.54 20.63 3.65
N ARG A 151 -19.62 19.80 4.69
CA ARG A 151 -19.10 20.09 6.04
C ARG A 151 -17.58 19.99 6.12
N ALA A 152 -16.94 19.32 5.17
CA ALA A 152 -15.48 19.27 5.08
C ALA A 152 -14.88 20.56 4.46
N ALA A 153 -15.68 21.35 3.75
CA ALA A 153 -15.23 22.62 3.17
C ALA A 153 -14.67 23.57 4.26
N GLY A 154 -13.53 24.19 3.99
CA GLY A 154 -12.80 25.05 4.90
C GLY A 154 -12.06 24.34 6.04
N LYS A 155 -12.23 23.03 6.23
CA LYS A 155 -11.53 22.26 7.27
C LYS A 155 -10.10 21.96 6.89
N LYS A 156 -9.24 21.78 7.89
CA LYS A 156 -7.85 21.36 7.72
C LYS A 156 -7.77 19.84 7.64
N ILE A 157 -7.25 19.35 6.54
CA ILE A 157 -7.12 17.89 6.28
C ILE A 157 -5.65 17.53 6.13
N ALA A 158 -5.16 16.55 6.90
CA ALA A 158 -3.81 16.05 6.73
C ALA A 158 -3.69 15.33 5.40
N VAL A 159 -2.65 15.65 4.64
CA VAL A 159 -2.30 15.00 3.37
C VAL A 159 -0.84 14.58 3.39
N LEU A 160 -0.53 13.41 2.83
CA LEU A 160 0.84 12.95 2.74
C LEU A 160 1.61 13.78 1.70
N ASP A 161 2.76 14.33 2.09
CA ASP A 161 3.57 15.27 1.29
C ASP A 161 4.08 14.68 -0.02
N PHE A 162 4.28 13.37 -0.06
CA PHE A 162 4.70 12.64 -1.25
C PHE A 162 3.53 12.19 -2.15
N ASP A 163 2.26 12.28 -1.69
CA ASP A 163 1.08 11.87 -2.47
C ASP A 163 0.30 13.08 -3.02
N LYS A 164 0.65 13.48 -4.24
CA LYS A 164 0.01 14.59 -4.93
C LYS A 164 -1.50 14.40 -5.13
N SER A 165 -2.00 13.15 -5.13
CA SER A 165 -3.42 12.88 -5.30
C SER A 165 -4.23 13.38 -4.12
N GLN A 166 -3.75 13.20 -2.90
CA GLN A 166 -4.43 13.63 -1.68
C GLN A 166 -4.58 15.15 -1.63
N ALA A 167 -3.52 15.91 -1.93
CA ALA A 167 -3.57 17.37 -1.92
C ALA A 167 -4.60 17.91 -2.94
N LYS A 168 -4.62 17.36 -4.15
CA LYS A 168 -5.60 17.73 -5.18
C LYS A 168 -7.04 17.44 -4.74
N LEU A 169 -7.29 16.25 -4.19
CA LEU A 169 -8.61 15.87 -3.69
C LEU A 169 -9.11 16.82 -2.58
N VAL A 170 -8.25 17.15 -1.63
CA VAL A 170 -8.59 18.05 -0.53
C VAL A 170 -8.92 19.46 -1.04
N GLN A 171 -8.17 19.96 -2.02
CA GLN A 171 -8.45 21.24 -2.67
C GLN A 171 -9.78 21.23 -3.43
N GLN A 172 -10.12 20.14 -4.12
CA GLN A 172 -11.40 20.00 -4.82
C GLN A 172 -12.61 20.00 -3.86
N LEU A 173 -12.42 19.55 -2.61
CA LEU A 173 -13.42 19.63 -1.57
C LEU A 173 -13.60 21.06 -0.99
N GLY A 174 -12.80 22.02 -1.44
CA GLY A 174 -12.75 23.35 -0.81
C GLY A 174 -12.15 23.35 0.60
N ALA A 175 -11.44 22.29 0.97
CA ALA A 175 -10.74 22.12 2.24
C ALA A 175 -9.27 22.56 2.14
N GLN A 176 -8.60 22.68 3.28
CA GLN A 176 -7.21 23.13 3.39
C GLN A 176 -6.29 21.94 3.58
N PRO A 177 -5.46 21.57 2.60
CA PRO A 177 -4.48 20.50 2.78
C PRO A 177 -3.36 20.95 3.72
N VAL A 178 -3.08 20.13 4.72
CA VAL A 178 -1.96 20.31 5.65
C VAL A 178 -0.93 19.24 5.41
N SER A 179 0.20 19.62 4.81
CA SER A 179 1.29 18.71 4.52
C SER A 179 1.74 17.93 5.76
N SER A 180 1.84 16.63 5.63
CA SER A 180 2.18 15.69 6.70
C SER A 180 2.97 14.52 6.13
N ASP A 181 3.60 13.75 6.98
CA ASP A 181 4.14 12.45 6.64
C ASP A 181 3.55 11.35 7.55
N ILE A 182 3.90 10.10 7.30
CA ILE A 182 3.36 8.96 8.07
C ILE A 182 3.76 9.02 9.55
N THR A 183 4.86 9.69 9.90
CA THR A 183 5.33 9.80 11.29
C THR A 183 4.60 10.88 12.09
N ASN A 184 3.96 11.86 11.42
CA ASN A 184 3.40 13.02 12.11
C ASN A 184 1.91 13.31 11.84
N PHE A 185 1.28 12.69 10.82
CA PHE A 185 -0.11 13.00 10.46
C PHE A 185 -1.10 12.73 11.62
N THR A 186 -0.88 11.65 12.37
CA THR A 186 -1.71 11.31 13.54
C THR A 186 -1.44 12.24 14.71
N THR A 187 -0.19 12.65 14.93
CA THR A 187 0.17 13.62 15.95
C THR A 187 -0.49 14.97 15.67
N LYS A 188 -0.52 15.44 14.42
CA LYS A 188 -1.24 16.65 14.03
C LYS A 188 -2.74 16.54 14.31
N PHE A 189 -3.34 15.39 14.05
CA PHE A 189 -4.74 15.13 14.38
C PHE A 189 -4.99 15.11 15.89
N ASN A 190 -4.18 14.38 16.64
CA ASN A 190 -4.30 14.28 18.09
C ASN A 190 -4.17 15.64 18.79
N ASN A 191 -3.30 16.52 18.27
CA ASN A 191 -3.06 17.86 18.82
C ASN A 191 -3.98 18.97 18.24
N GLY A 192 -4.93 18.62 17.36
CA GLY A 192 -5.88 19.58 16.80
C GLY A 192 -5.31 20.55 15.76
N GLN A 193 -4.17 20.22 15.18
CA GLN A 193 -3.58 20.98 14.08
C GLN A 193 -4.33 20.75 12.76
N VAL A 194 -5.01 19.61 12.64
CA VAL A 194 -5.93 19.27 11.56
C VAL A 194 -7.26 18.77 12.12
N ASP A 195 -8.33 18.99 11.37
CA ASP A 195 -9.70 18.62 11.75
C ASP A 195 -10.03 17.19 11.28
N ILE A 196 -9.41 16.77 10.18
CA ILE A 196 -9.71 15.54 9.47
C ILE A 196 -8.40 14.83 9.08
N VAL A 197 -8.42 13.51 9.17
CA VAL A 197 -7.35 12.65 8.67
C VAL A 197 -7.92 11.37 8.09
N ALA A 198 -7.31 10.85 7.02
CA ALA A 198 -7.59 9.51 6.52
C ALA A 198 -6.53 8.56 7.06
N ALA A 199 -6.96 7.45 7.69
CA ALA A 199 -6.06 6.47 8.28
C ALA A 199 -6.66 5.06 8.25
N PRO A 200 -5.84 4.01 8.16
CA PRO A 200 -6.31 2.65 8.29
C PRO A 200 -6.73 2.35 9.74
N GLY A 201 -7.69 1.43 9.91
CA GLY A 201 -8.16 1.02 11.23
C GLY A 201 -7.03 0.48 12.13
N ILE A 202 -6.01 -0.16 11.55
CA ILE A 202 -4.84 -0.67 12.28
C ILE A 202 -4.01 0.46 12.94
N ALA A 203 -4.16 1.71 12.49
CA ALA A 203 -3.46 2.86 13.07
C ALA A 203 -4.12 3.36 14.37
N PHE A 204 -5.36 2.98 14.65
CA PHE A 204 -6.16 3.53 15.74
C PHE A 204 -5.47 3.42 17.12
N LYS A 205 -5.02 2.23 17.50
CA LYS A 205 -4.35 1.99 18.80
C LYS A 205 -2.88 2.42 18.80
N PRO A 206 -2.03 1.99 17.86
CA PRO A 206 -0.61 2.31 17.88
C PRO A 206 -0.32 3.80 17.85
N PHE A 207 -1.13 4.58 17.12
CA PHE A 207 -0.98 6.02 17.04
C PHE A 207 -1.94 6.80 17.94
N GLU A 208 -2.60 6.13 18.89
CA GLU A 208 -3.47 6.73 19.91
C GLU A 208 -4.54 7.69 19.32
N MET A 209 -5.09 7.37 18.14
CA MET A 209 -6.00 8.28 17.42
C MET A 209 -7.27 8.62 18.18
N TYR A 210 -7.61 7.83 19.21
CA TYR A 210 -8.69 8.15 20.14
C TYR A 210 -8.47 9.48 20.90
N LYS A 211 -7.22 9.96 21.03
CA LYS A 211 -6.92 11.28 21.64
C LYS A 211 -7.44 12.41 20.74
N GLY A 212 -7.21 12.32 19.43
CA GLY A 212 -7.73 13.29 18.46
C GLY A 212 -9.25 13.28 18.32
N LEU A 213 -9.86 12.09 18.44
CA LEU A 213 -11.33 11.93 18.42
C LEU A 213 -11.98 12.51 19.69
N GLY A 214 -11.34 12.38 20.84
CA GLY A 214 -11.90 12.83 22.11
C GLY A 214 -13.31 12.29 22.37
N THR A 215 -14.22 13.17 22.80
CA THR A 215 -15.63 12.84 23.07
C THR A 215 -16.58 13.23 21.93
N THR A 216 -16.14 14.09 21.02
CA THR A 216 -16.97 14.67 19.93
C THR A 216 -16.64 14.11 18.56
N GLY A 217 -15.50 13.48 18.40
CA GLY A 217 -15.03 12.96 17.12
C GLY A 217 -15.77 11.72 16.66
N ALA A 218 -15.53 11.37 15.39
CA ALA A 218 -16.09 10.18 14.76
C ALA A 218 -15.18 9.61 13.66
N ILE A 219 -15.47 8.38 13.29
CA ILE A 219 -14.86 7.66 12.16
C ILE A 219 -15.98 7.28 11.22
N TYR A 220 -15.91 7.66 9.94
CA TYR A 220 -16.92 7.27 8.99
C TYR A 220 -16.85 5.77 8.73
N ARG A 221 -17.98 5.07 8.88
CA ARG A 221 -18.10 3.66 8.48
C ARG A 221 -18.25 3.56 6.94
N PHE A 222 -17.32 4.17 6.26
CA PHE A 222 -17.27 4.23 4.80
C PHE A 222 -15.81 4.34 4.36
N PRO A 223 -15.23 3.28 3.78
CA PRO A 223 -13.82 3.28 3.41
C PRO A 223 -13.58 4.17 2.19
N LEU A 224 -12.50 4.94 2.23
CA LEU A 224 -12.04 5.74 1.09
C LEU A 224 -11.14 4.93 0.14
N ILE A 225 -10.25 4.13 0.71
CA ILE A 225 -9.19 3.41 0.00
C ILE A 225 -8.98 2.08 0.72
N GLN A 226 -8.72 1.02 -0.03
CA GLN A 226 -8.10 -0.20 0.51
C GLN A 226 -6.61 -0.06 0.32
N LEU A 227 -5.89 0.15 1.42
CA LEU A 227 -4.45 0.35 1.40
C LEU A 227 -3.70 -0.97 1.25
N THR A 228 -2.58 -0.90 0.53
CA THR A 228 -1.68 -2.03 0.34
C THR A 228 -0.26 -1.69 0.79
N GLY A 229 0.50 -2.73 1.14
CA GLY A 229 1.94 -2.67 1.26
C GLY A 229 2.59 -3.35 0.06
N HIS A 230 3.71 -2.80 -0.40
CA HIS A 230 4.46 -3.30 -1.54
C HIS A 230 5.83 -3.78 -1.13
N MET A 231 6.20 -4.96 -1.59
CA MET A 231 7.56 -5.47 -1.56
C MET A 231 8.18 -5.23 -2.93
N ILE A 232 9.24 -4.43 -2.97
CA ILE A 232 9.87 -3.96 -4.21
C ILE A 232 11.35 -4.32 -4.15
N VAL A 233 11.90 -4.85 -5.24
CA VAL A 233 13.31 -5.22 -5.33
C VAL A 233 13.99 -4.59 -6.54
N ARG A 234 15.32 -4.49 -6.48
CA ARG A 234 16.16 -4.25 -7.67
C ARG A 234 16.30 -5.56 -8.42
N SER A 235 15.72 -5.65 -9.61
CA SER A 235 15.63 -6.91 -10.36
C SER A 235 16.97 -7.59 -10.59
N GLU A 236 18.04 -6.80 -10.83
CA GLU A 236 19.38 -7.32 -11.08
C GLU A 236 20.07 -7.95 -9.85
N LYS A 237 19.53 -7.71 -8.64
CA LYS A 237 20.07 -8.28 -7.39
C LYS A 237 19.46 -9.61 -7.01
N PHE A 238 18.46 -10.07 -7.75
CA PHE A 238 17.70 -11.28 -7.45
C PHE A 238 17.74 -12.26 -8.62
N PRO A 239 17.70 -13.57 -8.36
CA PRO A 239 17.73 -14.56 -9.43
C PRO A 239 16.48 -14.52 -10.31
N ALA A 240 16.62 -14.95 -11.54
CA ALA A 240 15.50 -15.04 -12.49
C ALA A 240 14.33 -15.85 -11.89
N GLY A 241 13.12 -15.36 -12.09
CA GLY A 241 11.90 -15.98 -11.56
C GLY A 241 11.63 -15.75 -10.06
N PHE A 242 12.52 -15.07 -9.35
CA PHE A 242 12.31 -14.73 -7.93
C PHE A 242 10.98 -13.99 -7.72
N GLY A 243 10.72 -12.95 -8.51
CA GLY A 243 9.51 -12.15 -8.37
C GLY A 243 8.22 -12.96 -8.49
N GLN A 244 8.15 -13.91 -9.43
CA GLN A 244 6.96 -14.75 -9.57
C GLN A 244 6.78 -15.71 -8.39
N LYS A 245 7.85 -16.33 -7.89
CA LYS A 245 7.81 -17.19 -6.68
C LYS A 245 7.39 -16.41 -5.47
N SER A 246 7.91 -15.19 -5.32
CA SER A 246 7.59 -14.27 -4.24
C SER A 246 6.10 -13.86 -4.26
N ARG A 247 5.58 -13.40 -5.40
CA ARG A 247 4.16 -13.03 -5.53
C ARG A 247 3.23 -14.21 -5.23
N ALA A 248 3.57 -15.40 -5.71
CA ALA A 248 2.81 -16.62 -5.42
C ALA A 248 2.80 -16.92 -3.91
N PHE A 249 3.94 -16.79 -3.23
CA PHE A 249 4.03 -16.98 -1.78
C PHE A 249 3.19 -15.95 -1.03
N VAL A 250 3.37 -14.65 -1.33
CA VAL A 250 2.63 -13.56 -0.65
C VAL A 250 1.12 -13.76 -0.82
N LEU A 251 0.66 -14.22 -1.99
CA LEU A 251 -0.75 -14.52 -2.22
C LEU A 251 -1.29 -15.61 -1.26
N THR A 252 -0.47 -16.60 -0.89
CA THR A 252 -0.88 -17.62 0.09
C THR A 252 -0.98 -17.10 1.52
N GLN A 253 -0.42 -15.93 1.81
CA GLN A 253 -0.38 -15.33 3.15
C GLN A 253 -1.50 -14.32 3.41
N LEU A 254 -2.42 -14.10 2.46
CA LEU A 254 -3.44 -13.05 2.57
C LEU A 254 -4.34 -13.20 3.79
N ASP A 255 -4.79 -14.42 4.10
CA ASP A 255 -5.64 -14.65 5.29
C ASP A 255 -4.91 -14.28 6.59
N ARG A 256 -3.60 -14.55 6.64
CA ARG A 256 -2.76 -14.18 7.77
C ARG A 256 -2.54 -12.68 7.86
N ALA A 257 -2.43 -11.99 6.72
CA ALA A 257 -2.31 -10.53 6.67
C ALA A 257 -3.62 -9.82 7.04
N ASP A 258 -4.77 -10.39 6.67
CA ASP A 258 -6.09 -9.83 6.98
C ASP A 258 -6.46 -9.95 8.46
N ALA A 259 -6.00 -10.98 9.17
CA ALA A 259 -6.39 -11.25 10.55
C ALA A 259 -6.09 -10.08 11.53
N PRO A 260 -4.87 -9.50 11.59
CA PRO A 260 -4.58 -8.34 12.45
C PRO A 260 -5.34 -7.08 12.04
N ILE A 261 -5.64 -6.90 10.75
CA ILE A 261 -6.44 -5.77 10.24
C ILE A 261 -7.85 -5.87 10.83
N LYS A 262 -8.49 -7.02 10.66
CA LYS A 262 -9.82 -7.27 11.19
C LYS A 262 -9.87 -7.12 12.71
N GLN A 263 -8.90 -7.69 13.42
CA GLN A 263 -8.81 -7.57 14.88
C GLN A 263 -8.69 -6.09 15.32
N ALA A 264 -7.90 -5.29 14.60
CA ALA A 264 -7.73 -3.88 14.92
C ALA A 264 -9.02 -3.08 14.68
N GLU A 265 -9.72 -3.32 13.57
CA GLU A 265 -10.99 -2.66 13.25
C GLU A 265 -12.11 -3.05 14.21
N ASP A 266 -12.26 -4.35 14.52
CA ASP A 266 -13.21 -4.87 15.51
C ASP A 266 -12.93 -4.30 16.93
N GLY A 267 -11.67 -3.95 17.20
CA GLY A 267 -11.22 -3.34 18.45
C GLY A 267 -11.49 -1.83 18.57
N ILE A 268 -12.00 -1.17 17.53
CA ILE A 268 -12.39 0.25 17.60
C ILE A 268 -13.75 0.35 18.31
N PRO A 269 -13.86 1.11 19.43
CA PRO A 269 -15.10 1.21 20.15
C PRO A 269 -16.26 1.74 19.31
N ALA A 270 -17.44 1.11 19.42
CA ALA A 270 -18.62 1.44 18.62
C ALA A 270 -19.02 2.92 18.66
N LYS A 271 -18.78 3.62 19.80
CA LYS A 271 -19.09 5.06 19.99
C LYS A 271 -18.39 5.98 18.99
N TYR A 272 -17.27 5.57 18.42
CA TYR A 272 -16.54 6.38 17.44
C TYR A 272 -17.06 6.22 16.02
N TRP A 273 -17.71 5.10 15.71
CA TRP A 273 -18.24 4.88 14.36
C TRP A 273 -19.44 5.78 14.06
N LEU A 274 -19.45 6.35 12.87
CA LEU A 274 -20.52 7.19 12.33
C LEU A 274 -20.96 6.62 10.98
N ASP A 275 -22.22 6.21 10.90
CA ASP A 275 -22.83 5.77 9.65
C ASP A 275 -23.29 7.02 8.87
N LEU A 276 -22.81 7.15 7.65
CA LEU A 276 -23.25 8.19 6.73
C LEU A 276 -24.62 7.84 6.16
N SER A 277 -25.43 8.86 5.82
CA SER A 277 -26.66 8.65 5.07
C SER A 277 -26.37 8.02 3.70
N ASP A 278 -27.33 7.30 3.12
CA ASP A 278 -27.14 6.71 1.78
C ASP A 278 -26.97 7.80 0.70
N ALA A 279 -27.59 8.96 0.89
CA ALA A 279 -27.37 10.12 0.04
C ALA A 279 -25.92 10.62 0.10
N ASP A 280 -25.35 10.71 1.30
CA ASP A 280 -23.94 11.13 1.46
C ASP A 280 -22.97 10.07 0.91
N LYS A 281 -23.22 8.77 1.16
CA LYS A 281 -22.42 7.68 0.56
C LYS A 281 -22.44 7.78 -0.96
N SER A 282 -23.59 8.05 -1.57
CA SER A 282 -23.71 8.22 -3.02
C SER A 282 -22.91 9.42 -3.52
N LYS A 283 -22.98 10.56 -2.84
CA LYS A 283 -22.16 11.75 -3.16
C LYS A 283 -20.66 11.44 -3.08
N TYR A 284 -20.21 10.76 -2.01
CA TYR A 284 -18.82 10.34 -1.88
C TYR A 284 -18.40 9.40 -3.00
N THR A 285 -19.24 8.46 -3.38
CA THR A 285 -18.95 7.52 -4.48
C THR A 285 -18.77 8.23 -5.81
N VAL A 286 -19.65 9.19 -6.14
CA VAL A 286 -19.56 10.02 -7.36
C VAL A 286 -18.28 10.86 -7.33
N MET A 287 -18.04 11.58 -6.22
CA MET A 287 -16.83 12.41 -6.05
C MET A 287 -15.55 11.59 -6.20
N MET A 288 -15.46 10.42 -5.57
CA MET A 288 -14.29 9.55 -5.68
C MET A 288 -14.08 9.04 -7.12
N ARG A 289 -15.16 8.74 -7.84
CA ARG A 289 -15.07 8.35 -9.25
C ARG A 289 -14.56 9.49 -10.12
N GLU A 290 -15.13 10.68 -10.01
CA GLU A 290 -14.68 11.87 -10.74
C GLU A 290 -13.22 12.18 -10.46
N ALA A 291 -12.81 12.06 -9.20
CA ALA A 291 -11.43 12.23 -8.79
C ALA A 291 -10.50 11.18 -9.43
N ARG A 292 -10.89 9.90 -9.48
CA ARG A 292 -10.09 8.86 -10.18
C ARG A 292 -9.91 9.19 -11.65
N ILE A 293 -10.98 9.57 -12.33
CA ILE A 293 -10.95 9.94 -13.75
C ILE A 293 -9.98 11.12 -13.97
N GLN A 294 -10.10 12.17 -13.15
CA GLN A 294 -9.24 13.34 -13.26
C GLN A 294 -7.77 13.01 -12.95
N LEU A 295 -7.50 12.28 -11.88
CA LEU A 295 -6.14 11.88 -11.48
C LEU A 295 -5.48 10.94 -12.49
N THR A 296 -6.27 10.15 -13.21
CA THR A 296 -5.79 9.33 -14.34
C THR A 296 -5.41 10.22 -15.55
N LYS A 297 -6.24 11.20 -15.89
CA LYS A 297 -5.93 12.18 -16.93
C LYS A 297 -4.66 12.98 -16.60
N ASP A 298 -4.46 13.30 -15.35
CA ASP A 298 -3.28 14.01 -14.84
C ASP A 298 -2.01 13.13 -14.77
N GLY A 299 -2.11 11.84 -15.13
CA GLY A 299 -0.99 10.88 -15.10
C GLY A 299 -0.54 10.45 -13.70
N ILE A 300 -1.36 10.68 -12.67
CA ILE A 300 -1.08 10.25 -11.28
C ILE A 300 -1.46 8.79 -11.10
N TYR A 301 -2.63 8.38 -11.63
CA TYR A 301 -3.03 6.98 -11.68
C TYR A 301 -2.77 6.37 -13.05
N ASP A 302 -2.36 5.11 -13.08
CA ASP A 302 -2.11 4.38 -14.31
C ASP A 302 -3.44 3.92 -14.93
N PRO A 303 -3.73 4.25 -16.20
CA PRO A 303 -5.00 3.93 -16.84
C PRO A 303 -5.25 2.41 -17.00
N LYS A 304 -4.18 1.60 -17.14
CA LYS A 304 -4.34 0.13 -17.24
C LYS A 304 -4.79 -0.45 -15.90
N MET A 305 -4.25 0.08 -14.78
CA MET A 305 -4.71 -0.32 -13.46
C MET A 305 -6.15 0.13 -13.22
N MET A 306 -6.51 1.37 -13.57
CA MET A 306 -7.88 1.86 -13.42
C MET A 306 -8.87 0.98 -14.18
N ASN A 307 -8.57 0.62 -15.41
CA ASN A 307 -9.39 -0.31 -16.20
C ASN A 307 -9.49 -1.70 -15.56
N LEU A 308 -8.40 -2.24 -15.01
CA LEU A 308 -8.44 -3.52 -14.27
C LEU A 308 -9.35 -3.43 -13.06
N LEU A 309 -9.21 -2.37 -12.25
CA LEU A 309 -10.00 -2.18 -11.03
C LEU A 309 -11.48 -2.00 -11.36
N LYS A 310 -11.82 -1.26 -12.42
CA LYS A 310 -13.20 -1.17 -12.92
C LYS A 310 -13.75 -2.53 -13.34
N LYS A 311 -13.00 -3.32 -14.12
CA LYS A 311 -13.42 -4.67 -14.51
C LYS A 311 -13.71 -5.56 -13.30
N VAL A 312 -12.89 -5.46 -12.25
CA VAL A 312 -13.12 -6.22 -11.01
C VAL A 312 -14.38 -5.74 -10.29
N ARG A 313 -14.58 -4.42 -10.16
CA ARG A 313 -15.81 -3.86 -9.56
C ARG A 313 -17.05 -4.33 -10.32
N CYS A 314 -17.04 -4.18 -11.63
CA CYS A 314 -18.18 -4.56 -12.46
C CYS A 314 -18.42 -6.07 -12.53
N LYS A 315 -17.39 -6.90 -12.30
CA LYS A 315 -17.60 -8.35 -12.14
C LYS A 315 -18.31 -8.69 -10.83
N ILE A 316 -18.04 -7.93 -9.77
CA ILE A 316 -18.62 -8.16 -8.43
C ILE A 316 -19.99 -7.49 -8.32
N GLU A 317 -20.14 -6.28 -8.87
CA GLU A 317 -21.37 -5.47 -8.83
C GLU A 317 -21.77 -4.99 -10.23
N PRO A 318 -22.28 -5.89 -11.08
CA PRO A 318 -22.55 -5.58 -12.49
C PRO A 318 -23.65 -4.53 -12.70
N ALA A 319 -24.50 -4.29 -11.69
CA ALA A 319 -25.57 -3.28 -11.73
C ALA A 319 -25.06 -1.86 -11.38
N ALA A 320 -23.78 -1.68 -11.01
CA ALA A 320 -23.23 -0.36 -10.72
C ALA A 320 -23.24 0.51 -11.99
N GLY A 321 -23.70 1.76 -11.88
CA GLY A 321 -23.88 2.66 -13.03
C GLY A 321 -22.60 2.92 -13.83
N GLU A 322 -21.41 2.88 -13.17
CA GLU A 322 -20.13 3.01 -13.84
C GLU A 322 -19.82 1.89 -14.85
N CYS A 323 -20.51 0.76 -14.73
CA CYS A 323 -20.26 -0.40 -15.61
C CYS A 323 -20.90 -0.24 -17.00
N ALA A 324 -21.83 0.69 -17.14
CA ALA A 324 -22.50 0.99 -18.41
C ALA A 324 -21.72 1.93 -19.33
N ASP A 325 -20.67 2.58 -18.82
CA ASP A 325 -19.87 3.53 -19.60
C ASP A 325 -18.40 3.08 -19.79
N SER A 326 -17.68 3.77 -20.66
CA SER A 326 -16.27 3.46 -21.01
C SER A 326 -15.26 4.48 -20.46
N ILE A 327 -15.67 5.37 -19.55
CA ILE A 327 -14.88 6.55 -19.17
C ILE A 327 -13.74 6.21 -18.21
N GLU A 328 -13.81 5.09 -17.50
CA GLU A 328 -12.77 4.64 -16.55
C GLU A 328 -12.21 3.28 -16.94
#